data_83f79d6fd11a92eccea36ab6670b5687
#
_entry.id   83f79d6fd11a92eccea36ab6670b5687
#
_cell.length_a   1.000
_cell.length_b   1.000
_cell.length_c   1.000
_cell.angle_alpha   90.00
_cell.angle_beta   90.00
_cell.angle_gamma   90.00
#
_symmetry.space_group_name_H-M   'P 1'
#
loop_
_entity.id
_entity.type
_entity.pdbx_description
1 polymer ?
#
loop_
_entity_poly.entity_id
_entity_poly.type
_entity_poly.pdbx_seq_one_letter_code
_entity_poly.pdbx_strand_id
1 'polypeptide(L)'
;DAGIPLLLRRPDSEFSLANFMRAQIYAAFATLALGLDILKQENVALDILLGHGGIFKTPGVAQRYLAAAAGVPVTCLETAGEGGPYGMALLAAYRLHRRDGETLADYLQTRVFAGAAGETVTPSPADKAGFAAFLAQYKTALQAERALM
;
A
#
# COMPACT_ATOMS: atom_id res chain seq x y z
N ASP A 1 7.39 18.81 12.76
CA ASP A 1 8.80 18.42 12.58
C ASP A 1 9.15 18.59 11.10
N ALA A 2 10.25 19.25 10.78
CA ALA A 2 10.72 19.42 9.42
C ALA A 2 11.58 18.21 9.03
N GLY A 3 11.09 17.37 8.09
CA GLY A 3 11.90 16.30 7.52
C GLY A 3 12.92 16.85 6.54
N ILE A 4 14.05 16.18 6.43
CA ILE A 4 15.10 16.51 5.46
C ILE A 4 15.04 15.49 4.33
N PRO A 5 14.85 15.88 3.04
CA PRO A 5 14.97 14.97 1.93
C PRO A 5 16.37 14.36 1.89
N LEU A 6 16.47 13.03 2.03
CA LEU A 6 17.73 12.33 2.07
C LEU A 6 17.76 11.21 1.04
N LEU A 7 18.77 11.21 0.17
CA LEU A 7 19.05 10.10 -0.73
C LEU A 7 20.40 9.48 -0.32
N LEU A 8 20.33 8.26 0.20
CA LEU A 8 21.51 7.46 0.53
C LEU A 8 21.78 6.42 -0.55
N ARG A 9 23.02 6.35 -0.95
CA ARG A 9 23.48 5.36 -1.92
C ARG A 9 24.75 4.69 -1.41
N ARG A 10 24.78 3.36 -1.50
CA ARG A 10 26.00 2.59 -1.22
C ARG A 10 26.94 2.62 -2.42
N PRO A 11 28.25 2.56 -2.21
CA PRO A 11 29.24 2.56 -3.29
C PRO A 11 29.06 1.42 -4.29
N ASP A 12 28.59 0.26 -3.81
CA ASP A 12 28.35 -0.96 -4.57
C ASP A 12 26.95 -1.04 -5.22
N SER A 13 26.11 0.00 -5.05
CA SER A 13 24.78 0.02 -5.62
C SER A 13 24.80 0.41 -7.09
N GLU A 14 24.04 -0.29 -7.92
CA GLU A 14 23.77 0.11 -9.30
C GLU A 14 22.81 1.32 -9.32
N PHE A 15 23.31 2.46 -9.79
CA PHE A 15 22.49 3.67 -9.93
C PHE A 15 21.94 3.78 -11.34
N SER A 16 20.76 3.21 -11.55
CA SER A 16 19.97 3.33 -12.78
C SER A 16 18.67 4.07 -12.51
N LEU A 17 18.03 4.62 -13.54
CA LEU A 17 16.71 5.26 -13.42
C LEU A 17 15.68 4.26 -12.85
N ALA A 18 15.72 3.01 -13.29
CA ALA A 18 14.82 1.96 -12.81
C ALA A 18 14.98 1.73 -11.30
N ASN A 19 16.21 1.64 -10.80
CA ASN A 19 16.48 1.47 -9.38
C ASN A 19 16.13 2.71 -8.57
N PHE A 20 16.37 3.90 -9.11
CA PHE A 20 15.95 5.15 -8.48
C PHE A 20 14.43 5.22 -8.32
N MET A 21 13.66 4.96 -9.39
CA MET A 21 12.19 4.97 -9.34
C MET A 21 11.64 3.88 -8.39
N ARG A 22 12.24 2.68 -8.41
CA ARG A 22 11.88 1.62 -7.47
C ARG A 22 12.11 2.02 -6.02
N ALA A 23 13.24 2.69 -5.73
CA ALA A 23 13.54 3.15 -4.39
C ALA A 23 12.51 4.17 -3.88
N GLN A 24 11.99 5.07 -4.75
CA GLN A 24 10.92 6.00 -4.38
C GLN A 24 9.63 5.27 -3.98
N ILE A 25 9.22 4.28 -4.77
CA ILE A 25 8.03 3.47 -4.47
C ILE A 25 8.25 2.64 -3.19
N TYR A 26 9.42 2.05 -3.04
CA TYR A 26 9.77 1.30 -1.83
C TYR A 26 9.79 2.19 -0.59
N ALA A 27 10.30 3.42 -0.68
CA ALA A 27 10.30 4.36 0.43
C ALA A 27 8.87 4.75 0.85
N ALA A 28 7.95 4.94 -0.10
CA ALA A 28 6.55 5.21 0.19
C ALA A 28 5.90 4.04 0.99
N PHE A 29 6.24 2.80 0.66
CA PHE A 29 5.71 1.62 1.36
C PHE A 29 6.53 1.22 2.61
N ALA A 30 7.75 1.72 2.78
CA ALA A 30 8.57 1.40 3.95
C ALA A 30 7.93 1.89 5.25
N THR A 31 7.38 3.09 5.26
CA THR A 31 6.68 3.64 6.42
C THR A 31 5.44 2.81 6.77
N LEU A 32 4.67 2.40 5.75
CA LEU A 32 3.54 1.49 5.95
C LEU A 32 4.00 0.14 6.53
N ALA A 33 5.07 -0.45 5.99
CA ALA A 33 5.61 -1.71 6.49
C ALA A 33 6.04 -1.64 7.96
N LEU A 34 6.64 -0.52 8.36
CA LEU A 34 6.98 -0.27 9.77
C LEU A 34 5.72 -0.18 10.66
N GLY A 35 4.65 0.43 10.15
CA GLY A 35 3.36 0.48 10.84
C GLY A 35 2.70 -0.91 10.94
N LEU A 36 2.78 -1.72 9.89
CA LEU A 36 2.23 -3.09 9.89
C LEU A 36 2.96 -4.03 10.85
N ASP A 37 4.22 -3.74 11.21
CA ASP A 37 4.92 -4.51 12.23
C ASP A 37 4.22 -4.42 13.60
N ILE A 38 3.49 -3.34 13.90
CA ILE A 38 2.67 -3.20 15.11
C ILE A 38 1.54 -4.24 15.11
N LEU A 39 0.87 -4.44 13.98
CA LEU A 39 -0.20 -5.45 13.87
C LEU A 39 0.33 -6.86 14.17
N LYS A 40 1.55 -7.17 13.71
CA LYS A 40 2.20 -8.46 14.00
C LYS A 40 2.50 -8.61 15.49
N GLN A 41 2.94 -7.54 16.16
CA GLN A 41 3.21 -7.55 17.60
C GLN A 41 1.92 -7.77 18.41
N GLU A 42 0.81 -7.20 17.95
CA GLU A 42 -0.53 -7.37 18.54
C GLU A 42 -1.24 -8.67 18.11
N ASN A 43 -0.55 -9.56 17.38
CA ASN A 43 -1.09 -10.82 16.84
C ASN A 43 -2.34 -10.63 15.96
N VAL A 44 -2.46 -9.50 15.28
CA VAL A 44 -3.50 -9.26 14.29
C VAL A 44 -3.07 -9.88 12.96
N ALA A 45 -3.80 -10.90 12.52
CA ALA A 45 -3.58 -11.51 11.22
C ALA A 45 -3.98 -10.54 10.08
N LEU A 46 -3.15 -10.49 9.07
CA LEU A 46 -3.42 -9.74 7.85
C LEU A 46 -3.45 -10.73 6.69
N ASP A 47 -4.63 -10.98 6.12
CA ASP A 47 -4.81 -11.96 5.05
C ASP A 47 -4.69 -11.35 3.66
N ILE A 48 -5.19 -10.13 3.49
CA ILE A 48 -5.25 -9.41 2.21
C ILE A 48 -5.30 -7.91 2.44
N LEU A 49 -4.76 -7.13 1.51
CA LEU A 49 -4.92 -5.68 1.44
C LEU A 49 -5.72 -5.26 0.22
N LEU A 50 -6.54 -4.24 0.37
CA LEU A 50 -7.17 -3.55 -0.74
C LEU A 50 -6.39 -2.26 -1.06
N GLY A 51 -5.87 -2.17 -2.28
CA GLY A 51 -5.14 -1.02 -2.76
C GLY A 51 -6.08 0.04 -3.35
N HIS A 52 -6.00 1.28 -2.86
CA HIS A 52 -6.75 2.43 -3.38
C HIS A 52 -5.87 3.66 -3.47
N GLY A 53 -6.18 4.54 -4.41
CA GLY A 53 -5.52 5.83 -4.59
C GLY A 53 -4.71 5.94 -5.88
N GLY A 54 -4.21 7.15 -6.16
CA GLY A 54 -3.57 7.49 -7.42
C GLY A 54 -2.34 6.66 -7.77
N ILE A 55 -1.63 6.12 -6.79
CA ILE A 55 -0.46 5.26 -7.02
C ILE A 55 -0.83 3.95 -7.74
N PHE A 56 -2.09 3.50 -7.63
CA PHE A 56 -2.59 2.28 -8.28
C PHE A 56 -3.15 2.53 -9.69
N LYS A 57 -3.11 3.77 -10.21
CA LYS A 57 -3.50 4.08 -11.60
C LYS A 57 -2.59 3.42 -12.64
N THR A 58 -1.36 3.09 -12.26
CA THR A 58 -0.47 2.28 -13.11
C THR A 58 -0.62 0.81 -12.73
N PRO A 59 -1.28 -0.01 -13.58
CA PRO A 59 -1.58 -1.40 -13.27
C PRO A 59 -0.32 -2.21 -12.90
N GLY A 60 -0.43 -3.05 -11.91
CA GLY A 60 0.59 -4.02 -11.51
C GLY A 60 1.82 -3.46 -10.79
N VAL A 61 2.14 -2.16 -10.93
CA VAL A 61 3.40 -1.60 -10.38
C VAL A 61 3.31 -1.44 -8.86
N ALA A 62 2.52 -0.49 -8.39
CA ALA A 62 2.40 -0.24 -6.95
C ALA A 62 1.82 -1.44 -6.20
N GLN A 63 0.88 -2.15 -6.82
CA GLN A 63 0.26 -3.35 -6.26
C GLN A 63 1.29 -4.44 -5.94
N ARG A 64 2.20 -4.73 -6.88
CA ARG A 64 3.29 -5.70 -6.69
C ARG A 64 4.22 -5.30 -5.54
N TYR A 65 4.61 -4.02 -5.49
CA TYR A 65 5.53 -3.55 -4.45
C TYR A 65 4.86 -3.44 -3.08
N LEU A 66 3.57 -3.09 -3.03
CA LEU A 66 2.80 -3.12 -1.79
C LEU A 66 2.64 -4.56 -1.28
N ALA A 67 2.35 -5.52 -2.16
CA ALA A 67 2.28 -6.92 -1.78
C ALA A 67 3.60 -7.43 -1.20
N ALA A 68 4.74 -7.05 -1.82
CA ALA A 68 6.06 -7.37 -1.30
C ALA A 68 6.33 -6.76 0.09
N ALA A 69 5.91 -5.50 0.29
CA ALA A 69 6.10 -4.76 1.53
C ALA A 69 5.26 -5.32 2.69
N ALA A 70 4.00 -5.65 2.41
CA ALA A 70 3.08 -6.18 3.41
C ALA A 70 3.26 -7.69 3.67
N GLY A 71 3.81 -8.40 2.68
CA GLY A 71 3.98 -9.85 2.74
C GLY A 71 2.70 -10.65 2.46
N VAL A 72 1.60 -9.99 2.08
CA VAL A 72 0.27 -10.57 1.81
C VAL A 72 -0.23 -10.17 0.41
N PRO A 73 -1.24 -10.89 -0.13
CA PRO A 73 -1.87 -10.50 -1.38
C PRO A 73 -2.47 -9.09 -1.33
N VAL A 74 -2.42 -8.38 -2.45
CA VAL A 74 -3.05 -7.06 -2.62
C VAL A 74 -4.04 -7.14 -3.77
N THR A 75 -5.28 -6.72 -3.52
CA THR A 75 -6.32 -6.60 -4.52
C THR A 75 -6.55 -5.14 -4.86
N CYS A 76 -6.59 -4.81 -6.15
CA CYS A 76 -7.04 -3.53 -6.66
C CYS A 76 -8.31 -3.74 -7.46
N LEU A 77 -9.38 -3.05 -7.07
CA LEU A 77 -10.62 -3.02 -7.84
C LEU A 77 -10.47 -2.06 -9.03
N GLU A 78 -11.34 -2.19 -10.02
CA GLU A 78 -11.35 -1.27 -11.19
C GLU A 78 -11.47 0.20 -10.78
N THR A 79 -12.13 0.47 -9.64
CA THR A 79 -12.31 1.81 -9.07
C THR A 79 -11.14 2.27 -8.19
N ALA A 80 -10.08 1.48 -8.07
CA ALA A 80 -8.99 1.73 -7.13
C ALA A 80 -8.29 3.09 -7.32
N GLY A 81 -8.21 3.59 -8.55
CA GLY A 81 -7.57 4.87 -8.86
C GLY A 81 -8.25 6.10 -8.25
N GLU A 82 -9.54 6.00 -7.92
CA GLU A 82 -10.38 7.10 -7.44
C GLU A 82 -10.99 6.79 -6.05
N GLY A 83 -10.29 6.02 -5.22
CA GLY A 83 -10.80 5.49 -3.96
C GLY A 83 -11.46 6.50 -3.01
N GLY A 84 -10.87 7.67 -2.82
CA GLY A 84 -11.41 8.71 -1.94
C GLY A 84 -12.75 9.28 -2.44
N PRO A 85 -12.82 9.90 -3.63
CA PRO A 85 -14.06 10.41 -4.20
C PRO A 85 -15.13 9.34 -4.36
N TYR A 86 -14.75 8.14 -4.78
CA TYR A 86 -15.65 7.00 -4.91
C TYR A 86 -16.26 6.59 -3.57
N GLY A 87 -15.46 6.49 -2.51
CA GLY A 87 -15.94 6.18 -1.16
C GLY A 87 -16.95 7.24 -0.65
N MET A 88 -16.68 8.50 -0.87
CA MET A 88 -17.62 9.59 -0.51
C MET A 88 -18.93 9.49 -1.28
N ALA A 89 -18.87 9.18 -2.59
CA ALA A 89 -20.06 8.98 -3.40
C ALA A 89 -20.88 7.77 -2.91
N LEU A 90 -20.22 6.68 -2.50
CA LEU A 90 -20.91 5.52 -1.93
C LEU A 90 -21.62 5.84 -0.61
N LEU A 91 -21.02 6.63 0.27
CA LEU A 91 -21.66 7.05 1.52
C LEU A 91 -22.89 7.92 1.25
N ALA A 92 -22.80 8.84 0.28
CA ALA A 92 -23.95 9.65 -0.13
C ALA A 92 -25.06 8.78 -0.74
N ALA A 93 -24.70 7.85 -1.63
CA ALA A 93 -25.65 6.91 -2.23
C ALA A 93 -26.33 6.02 -1.17
N TYR A 94 -25.56 5.48 -0.23
CA TYR A 94 -26.11 4.73 0.90
C TYR A 94 -27.12 5.57 1.68
N ARG A 95 -26.78 6.81 2.03
CA ARG A 95 -27.68 7.70 2.79
C ARG A 95 -29.02 7.95 2.07
N LEU A 96 -29.00 8.03 0.74
CA LEU A 96 -30.18 8.32 -0.07
C LEU A 96 -31.01 7.05 -0.41
N HIS A 97 -30.36 5.89 -0.56
CA HIS A 97 -30.97 4.71 -1.15
C HIS A 97 -30.99 3.48 -0.25
N ARG A 98 -30.55 3.60 1.01
CA ARG A 98 -30.61 2.47 1.96
C ARG A 98 -32.06 2.06 2.21
N ARG A 99 -32.27 0.77 2.39
CA ARG A 99 -33.55 0.21 2.84
C ARG A 99 -33.67 0.33 4.35
N ASP A 100 -34.90 0.22 4.85
CA ASP A 100 -35.12 0.19 6.30
C ASP A 100 -34.40 -1.01 6.93
N GLY A 101 -33.58 -0.74 7.95
CA GLY A 101 -32.76 -1.76 8.61
C GLY A 101 -31.50 -2.18 7.86
N GLU A 102 -31.26 -1.71 6.63
CA GLU A 102 -30.04 -2.06 5.86
C GLU A 102 -28.83 -1.36 6.45
N THR A 103 -27.82 -2.14 6.86
CA THR A 103 -26.54 -1.58 7.32
C THR A 103 -25.67 -1.14 6.15
N LEU A 104 -24.66 -0.29 6.40
CA LEU A 104 -23.69 0.10 5.37
C LEU A 104 -22.94 -1.12 4.85
N ALA A 105 -22.60 -2.08 5.73
CA ALA A 105 -21.91 -3.31 5.33
C ALA A 105 -22.77 -4.14 4.36
N ASP A 106 -24.06 -4.34 4.67
CA ASP A 106 -24.98 -5.07 3.78
C ASP A 106 -25.13 -4.36 2.43
N TYR A 107 -25.31 -3.03 2.45
CA TYR A 107 -25.41 -2.24 1.23
C TYR A 107 -24.16 -2.38 0.34
N LEU A 108 -22.97 -2.27 0.92
CA LEU A 108 -21.71 -2.41 0.19
C LEU A 108 -21.54 -3.81 -0.36
N GLN A 109 -21.79 -4.83 0.46
CA GLN A 109 -21.60 -6.23 0.08
C GLN A 109 -22.58 -6.70 -1.00
N THR A 110 -23.85 -6.34 -0.88
CA THR A 110 -24.91 -6.90 -1.73
C THR A 110 -25.22 -6.05 -2.96
N ARG A 111 -24.98 -4.76 -2.92
CA ARG A 111 -25.40 -3.82 -3.98
C ARG A 111 -24.24 -3.13 -4.69
N VAL A 112 -23.10 -2.95 -4.02
CA VAL A 112 -21.95 -2.24 -4.60
C VAL A 112 -20.87 -3.22 -5.07
N PHE A 113 -20.46 -4.13 -4.20
CA PHE A 113 -19.34 -5.03 -4.46
C PHE A 113 -19.75 -6.47 -4.81
N ALA A 114 -21.03 -6.76 -4.94
CA ALA A 114 -21.54 -8.10 -5.25
C ALA A 114 -20.98 -8.71 -6.55
N GLY A 115 -20.51 -7.90 -7.47
CA GLY A 115 -19.90 -8.35 -8.73
C GLY A 115 -18.62 -7.57 -9.06
N ALA A 116 -18.02 -6.94 -8.06
CA ALA A 116 -16.83 -6.12 -8.28
C ALA A 116 -15.66 -6.96 -8.79
N ALA A 117 -15.19 -6.63 -9.98
CA ALA A 117 -13.97 -7.21 -10.53
C ALA A 117 -12.74 -6.52 -9.92
N GLY A 118 -11.72 -7.32 -9.66
CA GLY A 118 -10.45 -6.82 -9.15
C GLY A 118 -9.31 -7.77 -9.50
N GLU A 119 -8.13 -7.21 -9.65
CA GLU A 119 -6.90 -7.97 -9.83
C GLU A 119 -6.22 -8.17 -8.49
N THR A 120 -5.81 -9.41 -8.20
CA THR A 120 -5.05 -9.75 -6.98
C THR A 120 -3.64 -10.16 -7.35
N VAL A 121 -2.66 -9.50 -6.74
CA VAL A 121 -1.24 -9.84 -6.88
C VAL A 121 -0.74 -10.44 -5.58
N THR A 122 -0.22 -11.66 -5.68
CA THR A 122 0.45 -12.34 -4.56
C THR A 122 1.94 -12.03 -4.59
N PRO A 123 2.54 -11.71 -3.43
CA PRO A 123 3.97 -11.35 -3.39
C PRO A 123 4.85 -12.55 -3.72
N SER A 124 5.79 -12.38 -4.66
CA SER A 124 6.80 -13.40 -4.95
C SER A 124 7.86 -13.46 -3.83
N PRO A 125 8.51 -14.62 -3.60
CA PRO A 125 9.62 -14.72 -2.66
C PRO A 125 10.77 -13.75 -2.98
N ALA A 126 11.07 -13.53 -4.27
CA ALA A 126 12.11 -12.61 -4.71
C ALA A 126 11.76 -11.15 -4.40
N ASP A 127 10.50 -10.74 -4.63
CA ASP A 127 10.05 -9.37 -4.32
C ASP A 127 10.06 -9.11 -2.81
N LYS A 128 9.63 -10.08 -2.01
CA LYS A 128 9.71 -9.99 -0.53
C LYS A 128 11.14 -9.85 -0.05
N ALA A 129 12.06 -10.66 -0.55
CA ALA A 129 13.48 -10.60 -0.18
C ALA A 129 14.10 -9.24 -0.59
N GLY A 130 13.79 -8.76 -1.80
CA GLY A 130 14.25 -7.45 -2.29
C GLY A 130 13.73 -6.30 -1.44
N PHE A 131 12.45 -6.31 -1.07
CA PHE A 131 11.89 -5.28 -0.19
C PHE A 131 12.47 -5.35 1.22
N ALA A 132 12.65 -6.55 1.78
CA ALA A 132 13.25 -6.73 3.11
C ALA A 132 14.69 -6.17 3.17
N ALA A 133 15.49 -6.43 2.12
CA ALA A 133 16.84 -5.86 2.01
C ALA A 133 16.83 -4.32 1.93
N PHE A 134 15.88 -3.75 1.17
CA PHE A 134 15.68 -2.30 1.13
C PHE A 134 15.24 -1.74 2.49
N LEU A 135 14.28 -2.37 3.16
CA LEU A 135 13.75 -1.93 4.46
C LEU A 135 14.82 -1.91 5.54
N ALA A 136 15.75 -2.87 5.53
CA ALA A 136 16.88 -2.89 6.45
C ALA A 136 17.79 -1.65 6.26
N GLN A 137 18.08 -1.28 5.01
CA GLN A 137 18.84 -0.07 4.70
C GLN A 137 18.05 1.20 5.01
N TYR A 138 16.76 1.21 4.75
CA TYR A 138 15.87 2.34 5.07
C TYR A 138 15.85 2.63 6.58
N LYS A 139 15.76 1.60 7.43
CA LYS A 139 15.85 1.75 8.89
C LYS A 139 17.18 2.39 9.33
N THR A 140 18.30 2.05 8.69
CA THR A 140 19.59 2.67 8.95
C THR A 140 19.61 4.13 8.48
N ALA A 141 19.03 4.41 7.30
CA ALA A 141 18.94 5.75 6.75
C ALA A 141 18.13 6.71 7.63
N LEU A 142 17.05 6.24 8.26
CA LEU A 142 16.27 7.02 9.22
C LEU A 142 17.10 7.47 10.44
N GLN A 143 18.05 6.64 10.88
CA GLN A 143 18.96 7.04 11.98
C GLN A 143 19.90 8.15 11.54
N ALA A 144 20.42 8.08 10.32
CA ALA A 144 21.27 9.12 9.75
C ALA A 144 20.49 10.43 9.56
N GLU A 145 19.26 10.37 9.06
CA GLU A 145 18.38 11.53 8.93
C GLU A 145 18.16 12.23 10.28
N ARG A 146 17.84 11.46 11.33
CA ARG A 146 17.65 12.00 12.69
C ARG A 146 18.88 12.67 13.23
N ALA A 147 20.07 12.21 12.87
CA ALA A 147 21.33 12.82 13.31
C ALA A 147 21.65 14.15 12.60
N LEU A 148 20.97 14.43 11.47
CA LEU A 148 21.11 15.68 10.70
C LEU A 148 20.07 16.74 11.10
N MET A 149 19.08 16.38 11.90
CA MET A 149 18.04 17.28 12.44
C MET A 149 18.42 17.85 13.79
#